data_d0015610106eff82579949e88c7c312a
#
_entry.id   d0015610106eff82579949e88c7c312a
#
_cell.length_a   1.000
_cell.length_b   1.000
_cell.length_c   1.000
_cell.angle_alpha   90.00
_cell.angle_beta   90.00
_cell.angle_gamma   90.00
#
_symmetry.space_group_name_H-M   'P 1'
#
loop_
_entity.id
_entity.type
_entity.pdbx_description
1 polymer ?
#
loop_
_entity_poly.entity_id
_entity_poly.type
_entity_poly.pdbx_seq_one_letter_code
_entity_poly.pdbx_strand_id
1 'polypeptide(L)' 'MDNVNHPEHYTYGKIEPIDFIEDKELGFNLGNVVKYVSRCGHKKSKGMSANAKAIEDLKKAKFYLEREIAMREREANVSN' A
#
# COMPACT_ATOMS: atom_id res chain seq x y z
N MET A 1 -20.68 -13.12 -2.51
CA MET A 1 -19.72 -12.06 -2.18
C MET A 1 -19.02 -11.56 -3.43
N ASP A 2 -18.85 -10.29 -3.51
CA ASP A 2 -18.25 -9.66 -4.68
C ASP A 2 -16.72 -9.60 -4.55
N ASN A 3 -16.03 -10.49 -5.26
CA ASN A 3 -14.57 -10.55 -5.21
C ASN A 3 -13.90 -9.38 -5.93
N VAL A 4 -14.64 -8.63 -6.73
CA VAL A 4 -14.11 -7.45 -7.40
C VAL A 4 -13.80 -6.36 -6.37
N ASN A 5 -14.71 -6.18 -5.40
CA ASN A 5 -14.56 -5.17 -4.36
C ASN A 5 -13.74 -5.65 -3.18
N HIS A 6 -13.67 -6.97 -2.99
CA HIS A 6 -12.98 -7.56 -1.85
C HIS A 6 -12.06 -8.68 -2.29
N PRO A 7 -10.96 -8.34 -3.02
CA PRO A 7 -9.99 -9.35 -3.43
C PRO A 7 -9.42 -10.07 -2.22
N GLU A 8 -9.20 -11.36 -2.38
CA GLU A 8 -8.77 -12.22 -1.29
C GLU A 8 -7.51 -11.71 -0.58
N HIS A 9 -6.54 -11.19 -1.33
CA HIS A 9 -5.28 -10.72 -0.74
C HIS A 9 -5.42 -9.40 0.02
N TYR A 10 -6.62 -8.81 0.04
CA TYR A 10 -6.91 -7.62 0.84
C TYR A 10 -7.88 -7.92 1.99
N THR A 11 -8.54 -9.08 1.97
CA THR A 11 -9.60 -9.36 2.93
C THR A 11 -9.22 -10.35 4.02
N TYR A 12 -7.96 -10.78 4.05
CA TYR A 12 -7.52 -11.60 5.16
C TYR A 12 -7.50 -10.74 6.41
N GLY A 13 -7.86 -11.30 7.54
CA GLY A 13 -7.91 -10.56 8.79
C GLY A 13 -9.23 -9.78 8.94
N LYS A 14 -9.32 -9.01 9.99
CA LYS A 14 -10.58 -8.35 10.39
C LYS A 14 -10.74 -6.95 9.80
N ILE A 15 -9.65 -6.30 9.45
CA ILE A 15 -9.67 -4.92 8.96
C ILE A 15 -9.18 -4.91 7.52
N GLU A 16 -10.02 -4.41 6.62
CA GLU A 16 -9.60 -4.25 5.23
C GLU A 16 -8.73 -3.00 5.09
N PRO A 17 -7.69 -3.06 4.26
CA PRO A 17 -6.82 -1.88 4.05
C PRO A 17 -7.59 -0.63 3.66
N ILE A 18 -8.62 -0.76 2.82
CA ILE A 18 -9.38 0.41 2.38
C ILE A 18 -10.09 1.07 3.55
N ASP A 19 -10.62 0.28 4.48
CA ASP A 19 -11.28 0.83 5.66
C ASP A 19 -10.31 1.59 6.55
N PHE A 20 -9.11 1.04 6.72
CA PHE A 20 -8.05 1.70 7.48
C PHE A 20 -7.65 3.02 6.82
N ILE A 21 -7.44 2.98 5.51
CA ILE A 21 -7.03 4.16 4.75
C ILE A 21 -8.06 5.28 4.87
N GLU A 22 -9.33 4.93 4.76
CA GLU A 22 -10.42 5.90 4.89
C GLU A 22 -10.54 6.43 6.32
N ASP A 23 -10.45 5.54 7.30
CA ASP A 23 -10.57 5.92 8.71
C ASP A 23 -9.48 6.93 9.11
N LYS A 24 -8.27 6.73 8.63
CA LYS A 24 -7.14 7.59 8.97
C LYS A 24 -6.99 8.78 8.02
N GLU A 25 -7.88 8.87 7.02
CA GLU A 25 -7.87 9.95 6.03
C GLU A 25 -6.52 10.08 5.32
N LEU A 26 -5.94 8.94 4.98
CA LEU A 26 -4.66 8.92 4.28
C LEU A 26 -4.85 9.33 2.82
N GLY A 27 -3.92 10.09 2.30
CA GLY A 27 -3.95 10.47 0.90
C GLY A 27 -3.46 9.35 -0.01
N PHE A 28 -3.30 9.68 -1.29
CA PHE A 28 -2.97 8.69 -2.31
C PHE A 28 -1.67 7.94 -2.02
N ASN A 29 -0.60 8.67 -1.72
CA ASN A 29 0.70 8.03 -1.49
C ASN A 29 0.68 7.13 -0.26
N LEU A 30 0.21 7.64 0.87
CA LEU A 30 0.15 6.86 2.10
C LEU A 30 -0.84 5.70 2.00
N GLY A 31 -1.95 5.91 1.27
CA GLY A 31 -2.88 4.83 1.00
C GLY A 31 -2.23 3.69 0.23
N ASN A 32 -1.41 4.02 -0.77
CA ASN A 32 -0.69 3.00 -1.53
C ASN A 32 0.38 2.30 -0.68
N VAL A 33 1.03 3.01 0.23
CA VAL A 33 1.95 2.38 1.17
C VAL A 33 1.22 1.29 1.98
N VAL A 34 0.07 1.65 2.56
CA VAL A 34 -0.72 0.71 3.35
C VAL A 34 -1.17 -0.47 2.48
N LYS A 35 -1.65 -0.19 1.26
CA LYS A 35 -2.09 -1.22 0.33
C LYS A 35 -0.99 -2.25 0.06
N TYR A 36 0.19 -1.79 -0.32
CA TYR A 36 1.26 -2.70 -0.70
C TYR A 36 1.88 -3.42 0.50
N VAL A 37 1.98 -2.76 1.64
CA VAL A 37 2.44 -3.40 2.87
C VAL A 37 1.44 -4.48 3.30
N SER A 38 0.15 -4.18 3.22
CA SER A 38 -0.89 -5.13 3.65
C SER A 38 -0.92 -6.40 2.83
N ARG A 39 -0.68 -6.31 1.52
CA ARG A 39 -0.72 -7.51 0.68
C ARG A 39 0.62 -8.22 0.57
N CYS A 40 1.68 -7.62 1.12
CA CYS A 40 3.01 -8.20 1.07
C CYS A 40 3.00 -9.62 1.65
N GLY A 41 3.42 -10.59 0.85
CA GLY A 41 3.44 -11.99 1.26
C GLY A 41 2.11 -12.72 1.10
N HIS A 42 1.04 -12.01 0.74
CA HIS A 42 -0.29 -12.62 0.60
C HIS A 42 -0.77 -12.71 -0.84
N LYS A 43 -0.18 -11.92 -1.74
CA LYS A 43 -0.52 -12.00 -3.16
C LYS A 43 0.49 -12.86 -3.87
N LYS A 44 0.00 -13.73 -4.76
CA LYS A 44 0.84 -14.60 -5.59
C LYS A 44 0.81 -14.12 -7.03
N SER A 45 1.93 -14.24 -7.71
CA SER A 45 2.02 -13.96 -9.13
C SER A 45 2.61 -15.17 -9.83
N LYS A 46 2.04 -15.49 -10.99
CA LYS A 46 2.51 -16.62 -11.78
C LYS A 46 3.97 -16.38 -12.18
N GLY A 47 4.80 -17.39 -11.99
CA GLY A 47 6.21 -17.31 -12.35
C GLY A 47 7.09 -16.64 -11.31
N MET A 48 6.53 -16.21 -10.18
CA MET A 48 7.31 -15.59 -9.11
C MET A 48 7.19 -16.40 -7.83
N SER A 49 8.28 -16.49 -7.08
CA SER A 49 8.23 -17.05 -5.74
C SER A 49 7.46 -16.09 -4.83
N ALA A 50 6.94 -16.60 -3.71
CA ALA A 50 6.24 -15.78 -2.73
C ALA A 50 7.14 -14.66 -2.22
N ASN A 51 8.40 -14.96 -1.97
CA ASN A 51 9.34 -13.96 -1.47
C ASN A 51 9.66 -12.90 -2.52
N ALA A 52 9.81 -13.30 -3.79
CA ALA A 52 10.06 -12.34 -4.88
C ALA A 52 8.88 -11.38 -5.03
N LYS A 53 7.66 -11.89 -4.92
CA LYS A 53 6.46 -11.05 -5.00
C LYS A 53 6.37 -10.12 -3.80
N ALA A 54 6.72 -10.61 -2.61
CA ALA A 54 6.74 -9.78 -1.41
C ALA A 54 7.72 -8.62 -1.57
N ILE A 55 8.91 -8.91 -2.10
CA ILE A 55 9.92 -7.86 -2.35
C ILE A 55 9.40 -6.83 -3.35
N GLU A 56 8.73 -7.29 -4.40
CA GLU A 56 8.12 -6.37 -5.37
C GLU A 56 7.12 -5.44 -4.70
N ASP A 57 6.25 -5.98 -3.85
CA ASP A 57 5.27 -5.17 -3.12
C ASP A 57 5.94 -4.18 -2.18
N LEU A 58 7.00 -4.60 -1.49
CA LEU A 58 7.73 -3.71 -0.59
C LEU A 58 8.41 -2.57 -1.36
N LYS A 59 8.93 -2.85 -2.55
CA LYS A 59 9.53 -1.80 -3.38
C LYS A 59 8.48 -0.80 -3.86
N LYS A 60 7.27 -1.26 -4.14
CA LYS A 60 6.17 -0.36 -4.50
C LYS A 60 5.79 0.52 -3.31
N ALA A 61 5.71 -0.07 -2.12
CA ALA A 61 5.43 0.70 -0.91
C ALA A 61 6.51 1.77 -0.69
N LYS A 62 7.76 1.39 -0.87
CA LYS A 62 8.88 2.32 -0.73
C LYS A 62 8.77 3.49 -1.71
N PHE A 63 8.38 3.20 -2.97
CA PHE A 63 8.21 4.23 -3.98
C PHE A 63 7.22 5.30 -3.52
N TYR A 64 6.05 4.87 -3.04
CA TYR A 64 5.02 5.82 -2.60
C TYR A 64 5.40 6.54 -1.32
N LEU A 65 6.11 5.86 -0.42
CA LEU A 65 6.59 6.49 0.80
C LEU A 65 7.60 7.60 0.48
N GLU A 66 8.51 7.33 -0.43
CA GLU A 66 9.49 8.34 -0.87
C GLU A 66 8.82 9.53 -1.54
N ARG A 67 7.76 9.29 -2.31
CA ARG A 67 7.01 10.37 -2.92
C ARG A 67 6.34 11.24 -1.88
N GLU A 68 5.78 10.64 -0.84
CA GLU A 68 5.15 11.39 0.24
C GLU A 68 6.18 12.26 0.97
N ILE A 69 7.32 11.69 1.29
CA ILE A 69 8.39 12.42 1.97
C ILE A 69 8.84 13.61 1.13
N ALA A 70 9.10 13.38 -0.16
CA ALA A 70 9.54 14.45 -1.06
C ALA A 70 8.52 15.57 -1.14
N MET A 71 7.24 15.23 -1.20
CA MET A 71 6.17 16.22 -1.25
C MET A 71 6.14 17.07 0.01
N ARG A 72 6.26 16.44 1.16
CA ARG A 72 6.24 17.16 2.43
C ARG A 72 7.48 18.02 2.61
N GLU A 73 8.61 17.54 2.13
CA GLU A 73 9.83 18.34 2.16
C GLU A 73 9.72 19.59 1.30
N ARG A 74 9.09 19.48 0.13
CA ARG A 74 8.84 20.65 -0.73
C ARG A 74 7.91 21.65 -0.04
N GLU A 75 6.86 21.14 0.61
CA GLU A 75 5.93 22.02 1.34
C GLU A 75 6.63 22.72 2.49
N ALA A 76 7.49 22.04 3.22
CA ALA A 76 8.23 22.63 4.32
C ALA A 76 9.14 23.75 3.81
N ASN A 77 9.80 23.55 2.67
CA ASN A 77 10.66 24.57 2.07
C ASN A 77 9.88 25.79 1.61
N VAL A 78 8.70 25.59 1.07
CA VAL A 78 7.84 26.68 0.64
C VAL A 78 7.26 27.43 1.84
N SER A 79 6.95 26.72 2.92
CA SER A 79 6.33 27.31 4.12
C SER A 79 7.28 28.19 4.92
N ASN A 80 8.57 28.06 4.68
CA ASN A 80 9.55 28.90 5.33
C ASN A 80 9.70 30.22 4.57
#